data_e22eba6c59be2b2d5ff4d84b20a000ed
#
_entry.id   e22eba6c59be2b2d5ff4d84b20a000ed
#
_cell.length_a   1.000
_cell.length_b   1.000
_cell.length_c   1.000
_cell.angle_alpha   90.00
_cell.angle_beta   90.00
_cell.angle_gamma   90.00
#
_symmetry.space_group_name_H-M   'P 1'
#
loop_
_entity.id
_entity.type
_entity.pdbx_description
1 polymer ?
#
loop_
_entity_poly.entity_id
_entity_poly.type
_entity_poly.pdbx_seq_one_letter_code
_entity_poly.pdbx_strand_id
1 'polypeptide(L)'
;MVSNGKDTLKAGYDLSFTSYNQYFSNLENQIQPYDTTSLIYKTYTAERERHIVFTDKIKALADSLTAGVTEPYEKVKRIWCWVTENIPWAGARDYSTIPNIPMYVLENGHGDCGQVSLLFMTMARYKGVPARWQSGWMLHPGHVNLHDWAEVYYEGVGWVPVDQSFGYSGGDTDKADTTSVLTDDQQMLKFFFSKGLDAYRLIVNDEYGKWAPLYPAKIYPHNDEVDFQMGEAEWRGGNILNGGWKCWMDVDYE
;
A
#
# COMPACT_ATOMS: atom_id res chain seq x y z
N MET A 1 5.16 -29.23 7.67
CA MET A 1 4.63 -30.41 6.94
C MET A 1 5.70 -30.90 5.98
N VAL A 2 5.79 -32.22 5.77
CA VAL A 2 6.75 -32.80 4.82
C VAL A 2 5.96 -33.55 3.75
N SER A 3 6.18 -33.22 2.48
CA SER A 3 5.55 -33.91 1.35
C SER A 3 6.22 -35.26 1.10
N ASN A 4 5.41 -36.25 0.75
CA ASN A 4 5.88 -37.54 0.24
C ASN A 4 6.22 -37.49 -1.26
N GLY A 5 6.13 -36.31 -1.88
CA GLY A 5 6.39 -36.06 -3.29
C GLY A 5 5.26 -36.48 -4.25
N LYS A 6 4.13 -36.96 -3.73
CA LYS A 6 3.00 -37.44 -4.54
C LYS A 6 1.77 -36.56 -4.40
N ASP A 7 1.61 -35.90 -3.26
CA ASP A 7 0.41 -35.15 -2.93
C ASP A 7 0.70 -33.65 -2.81
N THR A 8 -0.29 -32.84 -3.16
CA THR A 8 -0.26 -31.40 -2.87
C THR A 8 -0.36 -31.19 -1.37
N LEU A 9 0.60 -30.47 -0.79
CA LEU A 9 0.51 -30.03 0.59
C LEU A 9 -0.53 -28.92 0.70
N LYS A 10 -1.39 -29.01 1.72
CA LYS A 10 -2.34 -27.97 2.08
C LYS A 10 -2.16 -27.59 3.54
N ALA A 11 -2.13 -26.31 3.82
CA ALA A 11 -2.16 -25.74 5.15
C ALA A 11 -3.19 -24.64 5.20
N GLY A 12 -3.85 -24.47 6.32
CA GLY A 12 -4.86 -23.42 6.52
C GLY A 12 -5.12 -23.21 7.99
N TYR A 13 -5.87 -22.18 8.28
CA TYR A 13 -6.39 -21.85 9.60
C TYR A 13 -7.72 -21.13 9.46
N ASP A 14 -8.53 -21.20 10.50
CA ASP A 14 -9.76 -20.44 10.63
C ASP A 14 -9.50 -19.27 11.59
N LEU A 15 -10.01 -18.10 11.25
CA LEU A 15 -9.86 -16.87 12.03
C LEU A 15 -11.22 -16.18 12.14
N SER A 16 -11.62 -15.82 13.36
CA SER A 16 -12.77 -14.96 13.61
C SER A 16 -12.30 -13.63 14.20
N PHE A 17 -12.79 -12.52 13.66
CA PHE A 17 -12.42 -11.20 14.13
C PHE A 17 -13.55 -10.20 13.84
N THR A 18 -13.50 -9.04 14.48
CA THR A 18 -14.36 -7.90 14.19
C THR A 18 -13.49 -6.76 13.70
N SER A 19 -13.84 -6.18 12.58
CA SER A 19 -13.16 -5.01 12.01
C SER A 19 -14.09 -3.81 11.94
N TYR A 20 -13.50 -2.64 11.91
CA TYR A 20 -14.21 -1.36 11.83
C TYR A 20 -13.59 -0.49 10.75
N ASN A 21 -14.42 0.31 10.10
CA ASN A 21 -13.89 1.36 9.26
C ASN A 21 -13.14 2.42 10.09
N GLN A 22 -12.14 3.01 9.47
CA GLN A 22 -11.41 4.15 10.02
C GLN A 22 -11.56 5.33 9.07
N TYR A 23 -11.87 6.49 9.59
CA TYR A 23 -11.90 7.73 8.82
C TYR A 23 -11.48 8.92 9.69
N PHE A 24 -10.50 9.66 9.21
CA PHE A 24 -9.92 10.79 9.92
C PHE A 24 -10.57 12.11 9.45
N SER A 25 -11.72 12.45 10.03
CA SER A 25 -12.38 13.71 9.76
C SER A 25 -11.56 14.89 10.30
N ASN A 26 -11.62 16.03 9.61
CA ASN A 26 -10.89 17.25 10.00
C ASN A 26 -9.40 17.04 10.25
N LEU A 27 -8.78 16.11 9.53
CA LEU A 27 -7.39 15.73 9.67
C LEU A 27 -6.46 16.94 9.55
N GLU A 28 -6.75 17.83 8.61
CA GLU A 28 -5.96 19.02 8.29
C GLU A 28 -5.77 19.96 9.48
N ASN A 29 -6.77 20.02 10.37
CA ASN A 29 -6.77 20.89 11.55
C ASN A 29 -6.06 20.25 12.76
N GLN A 30 -5.69 18.98 12.67
CA GLN A 30 -5.08 18.23 13.78
C GLN A 30 -3.58 18.04 13.60
N ILE A 31 -3.09 18.19 12.36
CA ILE A 31 -1.68 17.97 12.02
C ILE A 31 -0.82 19.08 12.64
N GLN A 32 0.23 18.67 13.33
CA GLN A 32 1.23 19.55 13.92
C GLN A 32 2.52 19.52 13.09
N PRO A 33 3.42 20.52 13.26
CA PRO A 33 4.73 20.48 12.65
C PRO A 33 5.50 19.23 13.09
N TYR A 34 6.16 18.54 12.15
CA TYR A 34 6.92 17.34 12.45
C TYR A 34 8.11 17.62 13.38
N ASP A 35 8.31 16.74 14.35
CA ASP A 35 9.61 16.58 14.99
C ASP A 35 10.55 15.81 14.04
N THR A 36 11.32 16.55 13.26
CA THR A 36 12.27 15.98 12.30
C THR A 36 13.44 15.24 12.96
N THR A 37 13.56 15.30 14.29
CA THR A 37 14.58 14.56 15.04
C THR A 37 14.09 13.19 15.50
N SER A 38 12.79 12.95 15.46
CA SER A 38 12.16 11.69 15.88
C SER A 38 12.61 10.50 15.04
N LEU A 39 12.58 9.31 15.64
CA LEU A 39 12.92 8.07 14.94
C LEU A 39 11.92 7.78 13.82
N ILE A 40 10.63 8.03 14.07
CA ILE A 40 9.56 7.82 13.06
C ILE A 40 9.85 8.68 11.84
N TYR A 41 10.07 9.97 12.02
CA TYR A 41 10.34 10.87 10.90
C TYR A 41 11.57 10.41 10.10
N LYS A 42 12.70 10.21 10.77
CA LYS A 42 13.95 9.80 10.12
C LYS A 42 13.83 8.46 9.38
N THR A 43 13.17 7.50 9.99
CA THR A 43 13.03 6.16 9.38
C THR A 43 12.10 6.19 8.16
N TYR A 44 10.96 6.86 8.28
CA TYR A 44 9.90 6.75 7.28
C TYR A 44 9.86 7.91 6.28
N THR A 45 10.85 8.81 6.32
CA THR A 45 11.16 9.75 5.23
C THR A 45 12.45 9.41 4.50
N ALA A 46 13.20 8.42 4.96
CA ALA A 46 14.44 8.00 4.33
C ALA A 46 14.18 7.11 3.09
N GLU A 47 15.16 7.09 2.19
CA GLU A 47 15.27 6.06 1.19
C GLU A 47 15.42 4.68 1.84
N ARG A 48 15.01 3.64 1.13
CA ARG A 48 15.17 2.27 1.53
C ARG A 48 15.33 1.40 0.30
N GLU A 49 16.58 1.11 -0.01
CA GLU A 49 16.89 0.18 -1.10
C GLU A 49 16.17 -1.15 -0.87
N ARG A 50 15.69 -1.71 -1.88
CA ARG A 50 15.87 -1.63 -3.33
C ARG A 50 14.84 -0.71 -3.99
N HIS A 51 13.66 -0.53 -3.39
CA HIS A 51 12.51 0.06 -4.05
C HIS A 51 12.30 1.54 -3.72
N ILE A 52 12.46 1.94 -2.47
CA ILE A 52 12.28 3.36 -2.10
C ILE A 52 13.57 4.12 -2.36
N VAL A 53 13.73 4.58 -3.60
CA VAL A 53 14.90 5.33 -4.09
C VAL A 53 14.42 6.61 -4.76
N PHE A 54 14.95 7.74 -4.34
CA PHE A 54 14.58 9.06 -4.84
C PHE A 54 15.27 9.40 -6.15
N THR A 55 14.87 8.71 -7.22
CA THR A 55 15.40 8.98 -8.58
C THR A 55 14.97 10.35 -9.07
N ASP A 56 15.71 10.91 -10.02
CA ASP A 56 15.38 12.25 -10.56
C ASP A 56 13.99 12.31 -11.20
N LYS A 57 13.52 11.21 -11.79
CA LYS A 57 12.17 11.12 -12.36
C LYS A 57 11.10 11.17 -11.28
N ILE A 58 11.28 10.46 -10.17
CA ILE A 58 10.37 10.49 -9.01
C ILE A 58 10.37 11.87 -8.36
N LYS A 59 11.55 12.46 -8.15
CA LYS A 59 11.68 13.81 -7.59
C LYS A 59 10.93 14.84 -8.44
N ALA A 60 11.21 14.86 -9.76
CA ALA A 60 10.58 15.80 -10.67
C ALA A 60 9.04 15.67 -10.68
N LEU A 61 8.53 14.45 -10.67
CA LEU A 61 7.10 14.20 -10.59
C LEU A 61 6.51 14.71 -9.27
N ALA A 62 7.08 14.28 -8.12
CA ALA A 62 6.59 14.67 -6.80
C ALA A 62 6.67 16.19 -6.59
N ASP A 63 7.73 16.84 -7.08
CA ASP A 63 7.87 18.30 -7.02
C ASP A 63 6.81 19.01 -7.84
N SER A 64 6.52 18.52 -9.05
CA SER A 64 5.46 19.10 -9.89
C SER A 64 4.08 18.97 -9.27
N LEU A 65 3.75 17.80 -8.69
CA LEU A 65 2.46 17.55 -8.06
C LEU A 65 2.23 18.39 -6.82
N THR A 66 3.30 18.65 -6.06
CA THR A 66 3.21 19.34 -4.77
C THR A 66 3.74 20.78 -4.81
N ALA A 67 3.87 21.37 -6.01
CA ALA A 67 4.35 22.73 -6.19
C ALA A 67 3.50 23.73 -5.38
N GLY A 68 4.18 24.54 -4.54
CA GLY A 68 3.53 25.55 -3.69
C GLY A 68 2.75 25.00 -2.49
N VAL A 69 2.81 23.67 -2.22
CA VAL A 69 2.11 23.03 -1.10
C VAL A 69 3.07 22.81 0.07
N THR A 70 2.68 23.31 1.24
CA THR A 70 3.42 23.11 2.49
C THR A 70 2.78 22.05 3.38
N GLU A 71 1.45 22.00 3.39
CA GLU A 71 0.66 21.14 4.29
C GLU A 71 0.81 19.65 3.96
N PRO A 72 1.16 18.81 4.96
CA PRO A 72 1.45 17.41 4.74
C PRO A 72 0.30 16.62 4.10
N TYR A 73 -0.92 16.79 4.59
CA TYR A 73 -2.07 16.08 4.02
C TYR A 73 -2.36 16.51 2.59
N GLU A 74 -2.23 17.78 2.26
CA GLU A 74 -2.47 18.25 0.89
C GLU A 74 -1.42 17.71 -0.09
N LYS A 75 -0.15 17.53 0.35
CA LYS A 75 0.86 16.81 -0.43
C LYS A 75 0.45 15.37 -0.71
N VAL A 76 0.05 14.65 0.36
CA VAL A 76 -0.43 13.26 0.26
C VAL A 76 -1.61 13.14 -0.69
N LYS A 77 -2.60 14.00 -0.53
CA LYS A 77 -3.82 14.02 -1.35
C LYS A 77 -3.51 14.24 -2.83
N ARG A 78 -2.62 15.18 -3.17
CA ARG A 78 -2.23 15.41 -4.57
C ARG A 78 -1.48 14.23 -5.17
N ILE A 79 -0.56 13.62 -4.44
CA ILE A 79 0.14 12.41 -4.88
C ILE A 79 -0.87 11.27 -5.07
N TRP A 80 -1.75 11.06 -4.09
CA TRP A 80 -2.79 10.04 -4.13
C TRP A 80 -3.73 10.22 -5.33
N CYS A 81 -4.25 11.43 -5.55
CA CYS A 81 -5.08 11.74 -6.72
C CYS A 81 -4.36 11.40 -8.02
N TRP A 82 -3.10 11.81 -8.15
CA TRP A 82 -2.34 11.53 -9.37
C TRP A 82 -2.16 10.02 -9.60
N VAL A 83 -1.81 9.26 -8.56
CA VAL A 83 -1.64 7.80 -8.67
C VAL A 83 -2.96 7.15 -9.08
N THR A 84 -4.05 7.47 -8.40
CA THR A 84 -5.36 6.87 -8.66
C THR A 84 -5.93 7.20 -10.04
N GLU A 85 -5.60 8.37 -10.59
CA GLU A 85 -6.08 8.84 -11.89
C GLU A 85 -5.21 8.38 -13.05
N ASN A 86 -3.91 8.15 -12.83
CA ASN A 86 -2.95 7.92 -13.92
C ASN A 86 -2.35 6.51 -13.94
N ILE A 87 -2.47 5.73 -12.88
CA ILE A 87 -1.89 4.39 -12.80
C ILE A 87 -3.01 3.35 -12.65
N PRO A 88 -3.56 2.84 -13.75
CA PRO A 88 -4.55 1.79 -13.72
C PRO A 88 -3.97 0.50 -13.13
N TRP A 89 -4.83 -0.28 -12.48
CA TRP A 89 -4.45 -1.58 -11.95
C TRP A 89 -4.14 -2.58 -13.06
N ALA A 90 -3.08 -3.33 -12.88
CA ALA A 90 -2.73 -4.48 -13.72
C ALA A 90 -2.08 -5.56 -12.87
N GLY A 91 -2.26 -6.82 -13.27
CA GLY A 91 -1.63 -7.95 -12.59
C GLY A 91 -0.12 -7.83 -12.58
N ALA A 92 0.45 -8.04 -11.41
CA ALA A 92 1.90 -7.93 -11.20
C ALA A 92 2.66 -9.14 -11.74
N ARG A 93 3.90 -8.87 -12.14
CA ARG A 93 4.96 -9.89 -12.13
C ARG A 93 5.58 -9.96 -10.74
N ASP A 94 6.28 -11.05 -10.43
CA ASP A 94 6.96 -11.22 -9.15
C ASP A 94 7.83 -10.01 -8.80
N TYR A 95 7.62 -9.42 -7.63
CA TYR A 95 8.31 -8.23 -7.14
C TYR A 95 9.83 -8.45 -7.06
N SER A 96 10.25 -9.65 -6.68
CA SER A 96 11.65 -10.05 -6.61
C SER A 96 12.38 -9.96 -7.96
N THR A 97 11.65 -9.94 -9.08
CA THR A 97 12.22 -9.87 -10.43
C THR A 97 12.31 -8.43 -10.96
N ILE A 98 11.83 -7.45 -10.20
CA ILE A 98 11.81 -6.04 -10.59
C ILE A 98 12.90 -5.29 -9.82
N PRO A 99 13.90 -4.70 -10.50
CA PRO A 99 15.01 -4.00 -9.83
C PRO A 99 14.56 -2.80 -8.98
N ASN A 100 13.60 -2.02 -9.48
CA ASN A 100 12.99 -0.92 -8.74
C ASN A 100 11.52 -0.80 -9.15
N ILE A 101 10.62 -1.11 -8.22
CA ILE A 101 9.18 -1.17 -8.49
C ILE A 101 8.59 0.22 -8.79
N PRO A 102 8.85 1.30 -8.03
CA PRO A 102 8.35 2.63 -8.38
C PRO A 102 8.73 3.10 -9.79
N MET A 103 9.98 2.84 -10.20
CA MET A 103 10.41 3.17 -11.56
C MET A 103 9.72 2.30 -12.61
N TYR A 104 9.54 1.01 -12.31
CA TYR A 104 8.78 0.10 -13.18
C TYR A 104 7.35 0.61 -13.41
N VAL A 105 6.65 1.02 -12.36
CA VAL A 105 5.29 1.58 -12.46
C VAL A 105 5.27 2.84 -13.31
N LEU A 106 6.20 3.77 -13.10
CA LEU A 106 6.29 5.01 -13.90
C LEU A 106 6.64 4.78 -15.37
N GLU A 107 7.38 3.74 -15.68
CA GLU A 107 7.81 3.43 -17.04
C GLU A 107 6.75 2.66 -17.82
N ASN A 108 6.00 1.81 -17.14
CA ASN A 108 4.97 0.98 -17.76
C ASN A 108 3.56 1.59 -17.67
N GLY A 109 3.35 2.60 -16.81
CA GLY A 109 2.08 3.29 -16.66
C GLY A 109 0.97 2.45 -16.04
N HIS A 110 1.32 1.40 -15.29
CA HIS A 110 0.38 0.53 -14.59
C HIS A 110 1.09 -0.23 -13.46
N GLY A 111 0.32 -0.80 -12.54
CA GLY A 111 0.83 -1.63 -11.45
C GLY A 111 -0.30 -2.29 -10.66
N ASP A 112 0.05 -3.27 -9.83
CA ASP A 112 -0.89 -3.80 -8.85
C ASP A 112 -0.88 -2.96 -7.56
N CYS A 113 -1.67 -3.38 -6.56
CA CYS A 113 -1.82 -2.66 -5.30
C CYS A 113 -0.48 -2.37 -4.60
N GLY A 114 0.40 -3.35 -4.48
CA GLY A 114 1.68 -3.17 -3.82
C GLY A 114 2.66 -2.34 -4.63
N GLN A 115 2.64 -2.49 -5.95
CA GLN A 115 3.49 -1.70 -6.84
C GLN A 115 3.14 -0.21 -6.80
N VAL A 116 1.85 0.13 -6.83
CA VAL A 116 1.42 1.54 -6.72
C VAL A 116 1.60 2.08 -5.31
N SER A 117 1.48 1.23 -4.28
CA SER A 117 1.79 1.61 -2.89
C SER A 117 3.25 2.02 -2.72
N LEU A 118 4.19 1.27 -3.30
CA LEU A 118 5.61 1.61 -3.27
C LEU A 118 5.91 2.92 -4.01
N LEU A 119 5.26 3.16 -5.16
CA LEU A 119 5.39 4.45 -5.87
C LEU A 119 4.88 5.61 -5.02
N PHE A 120 3.67 5.48 -4.46
CA PHE A 120 3.08 6.49 -3.58
C PHE A 120 3.99 6.79 -2.39
N MET A 121 4.42 5.76 -1.67
CA MET A 121 5.29 5.90 -0.50
C MET A 121 6.61 6.59 -0.83
N THR A 122 7.21 6.26 -1.98
CA THR A 122 8.47 6.87 -2.42
C THR A 122 8.30 8.36 -2.64
N MET A 123 7.23 8.79 -3.29
CA MET A 123 6.92 10.21 -3.49
C MET A 123 6.59 10.91 -2.17
N ALA A 124 5.79 10.30 -1.29
CA ALA A 124 5.43 10.86 0.01
C ALA A 124 6.67 11.08 0.89
N ARG A 125 7.55 10.06 0.99
CA ARG A 125 8.82 10.15 1.74
C ARG A 125 9.72 11.25 1.21
N TYR A 126 9.90 11.33 -0.09
CA TYR A 126 10.68 12.40 -0.72
C TYR A 126 10.12 13.79 -0.37
N LYS A 127 8.81 13.94 -0.28
CA LYS A 127 8.16 15.21 0.10
C LYS A 127 8.14 15.47 1.62
N GLY A 128 8.87 14.66 2.40
CA GLY A 128 9.01 14.82 3.84
C GLY A 128 7.78 14.38 4.63
N VAL A 129 6.94 13.50 4.08
CA VAL A 129 5.83 12.87 4.79
C VAL A 129 6.22 11.42 5.10
N PRO A 130 6.34 11.05 6.40
CA PRO A 130 6.67 9.68 6.76
C PRO A 130 5.60 8.72 6.26
N ALA A 131 6.03 7.70 5.52
CA ALA A 131 5.13 6.71 4.94
C ALA A 131 5.67 5.29 5.11
N ARG A 132 4.79 4.33 5.41
CA ARG A 132 5.11 2.92 5.55
C ARG A 132 4.14 2.03 4.78
N TRP A 133 4.59 0.82 4.53
CA TRP A 133 3.78 -0.24 3.95
C TRP A 133 2.77 -0.77 4.94
N GLN A 134 1.61 -1.15 4.45
CA GLN A 134 0.68 -2.00 5.15
C GLN A 134 0.07 -2.97 4.16
N SER A 135 -0.15 -4.21 4.57
CA SER A 135 -0.77 -5.22 3.72
C SER A 135 -1.59 -6.22 4.50
N GLY A 136 -2.44 -6.92 3.79
CA GLY A 136 -3.28 -7.94 4.36
C GLY A 136 -4.35 -8.43 3.40
N TRP A 137 -5.54 -8.60 3.91
CA TRP A 137 -6.66 -9.14 3.16
C TRP A 137 -7.78 -8.10 3.02
N MET A 138 -8.26 -7.99 1.80
CA MET A 138 -9.47 -7.28 1.46
C MET A 138 -10.61 -8.29 1.40
N LEU A 139 -11.60 -8.11 2.25
CA LEU A 139 -12.69 -9.07 2.48
C LEU A 139 -14.04 -8.47 2.06
N HIS A 140 -14.09 -7.76 0.96
CA HIS A 140 -15.33 -7.21 0.43
C HIS A 140 -16.28 -8.34 0.02
N PRO A 141 -17.58 -8.28 0.38
CA PRO A 141 -18.55 -9.25 -0.09
C PRO A 141 -18.54 -9.39 -1.61
N GLY A 142 -18.30 -10.64 -2.07
CA GLY A 142 -18.19 -10.93 -3.51
C GLY A 142 -16.83 -10.59 -4.15
N HIS A 143 -15.91 -9.97 -3.42
CA HIS A 143 -14.57 -9.67 -3.93
C HIS A 143 -13.51 -9.79 -2.82
N VAL A 144 -13.17 -11.02 -2.49
CA VAL A 144 -12.12 -11.34 -1.52
C VAL A 144 -10.78 -11.45 -2.23
N ASN A 145 -9.76 -10.74 -1.72
CA ASN A 145 -8.42 -10.75 -2.31
C ASN A 145 -7.36 -10.37 -1.28
N LEU A 146 -6.11 -10.64 -1.62
CA LEU A 146 -4.94 -10.05 -0.97
C LEU A 146 -4.83 -8.59 -1.40
N HIS A 147 -4.33 -7.73 -0.50
CA HIS A 147 -4.27 -6.32 -0.81
C HIS A 147 -3.17 -5.58 -0.05
N ASP A 148 -2.59 -4.59 -0.72
CA ASP A 148 -1.57 -3.72 -0.21
C ASP A 148 -2.01 -2.26 -0.28
N TRP A 149 -1.62 -1.51 0.75
CA TRP A 149 -1.84 -0.07 0.84
C TRP A 149 -0.71 0.59 1.64
N ALA A 150 -0.80 1.87 1.88
CA ALA A 150 0.17 2.60 2.68
C ALA A 150 -0.47 3.16 3.96
N GLU A 151 0.38 3.51 4.91
CA GLU A 151 0.06 4.45 5.97
C GLU A 151 1.00 5.64 5.90
N VAL A 152 0.49 6.80 6.25
CA VAL A 152 1.27 8.01 6.44
C VAL A 152 1.16 8.49 7.88
N TYR A 153 2.26 8.98 8.43
CA TYR A 153 2.27 9.52 9.77
C TYR A 153 2.09 11.04 9.73
N TYR A 154 1.17 11.52 10.56
CA TYR A 154 1.00 12.94 10.80
C TYR A 154 1.29 13.26 12.27
N GLU A 155 2.15 14.24 12.53
CA GLU A 155 2.45 14.69 13.88
C GLU A 155 1.17 15.20 14.55
N GLY A 156 0.96 14.80 15.81
CA GLY A 156 -0.28 15.09 16.55
C GLY A 156 -1.46 14.17 16.28
N VAL A 157 -1.40 13.31 15.25
CA VAL A 157 -2.47 12.38 14.85
C VAL A 157 -2.03 10.93 14.96
N GLY A 158 -0.85 10.60 14.41
CA GLY A 158 -0.36 9.23 14.29
C GLY A 158 -0.44 8.70 12.86
N TRP A 159 -0.47 7.38 12.73
CA TRP A 159 -0.57 6.68 11.44
C TRP A 159 -1.99 6.74 10.87
N VAL A 160 -2.10 7.12 9.61
CA VAL A 160 -3.35 7.27 8.88
C VAL A 160 -3.27 6.42 7.61
N PRO A 161 -4.21 5.48 7.39
CA PRO A 161 -4.20 4.65 6.19
C PRO A 161 -4.50 5.45 4.93
N VAL A 162 -3.82 5.06 3.85
CA VAL A 162 -3.98 5.63 2.51
C VAL A 162 -3.98 4.48 1.51
N ASP A 163 -5.10 4.28 0.80
CA ASP A 163 -5.20 3.25 -0.21
C ASP A 163 -5.30 3.85 -1.61
N GLN A 164 -4.26 3.70 -2.40
CA GLN A 164 -4.16 4.25 -3.75
C GLN A 164 -4.91 3.43 -4.79
N SER A 165 -5.33 2.21 -4.46
CA SER A 165 -6.05 1.32 -5.38
C SER A 165 -7.54 1.64 -5.47
N PHE A 166 -8.07 2.38 -4.50
CA PHE A 166 -9.48 2.77 -4.40
C PHE A 166 -9.64 4.28 -4.53
N GLY A 167 -9.07 4.85 -5.58
CA GLY A 167 -9.38 6.22 -5.97
C GLY A 167 -10.84 6.34 -6.36
N TYR A 168 -11.42 7.50 -6.15
CA TYR A 168 -12.70 7.82 -6.73
C TYR A 168 -12.57 7.87 -8.25
N SER A 169 -12.66 6.72 -8.88
CA SER A 169 -13.13 6.65 -10.24
C SER A 169 -14.62 6.95 -10.16
N GLY A 170 -14.97 8.22 -10.25
CA GLY A 170 -16.35 8.62 -10.30
C GLY A 170 -17.05 7.81 -11.36
N GLY A 171 -17.81 6.81 -10.92
CA GLY A 171 -18.63 6.05 -11.82
C GLY A 171 -19.43 7.05 -12.63
N ASP A 172 -19.33 6.97 -13.94
CA ASP A 172 -20.20 7.61 -14.92
C ASP A 172 -20.74 9.01 -14.58
N THR A 173 -19.94 9.85 -13.97
CA THR A 173 -20.15 11.27 -14.10
C THR A 173 -19.47 11.67 -15.42
N ASP A 174 -20.10 11.27 -16.48
CA ASP A 174 -19.95 11.97 -17.74
C ASP A 174 -19.85 13.46 -17.40
N LYS A 175 -18.62 13.98 -17.45
CA LYS A 175 -18.34 15.40 -17.37
C LYS A 175 -19.18 16.13 -16.31
N ALA A 176 -19.04 15.72 -15.05
CA ALA A 176 -19.56 16.47 -13.94
C ALA A 176 -19.08 17.90 -14.14
N ASP A 177 -20.01 18.80 -14.20
CA ASP A 177 -19.77 20.25 -14.26
C ASP A 177 -18.66 20.58 -13.26
N THR A 178 -17.45 20.81 -13.76
CA THR A 178 -16.27 21.09 -12.94
C THR A 178 -16.41 22.40 -12.17
N THR A 179 -17.53 23.08 -12.32
CA THR A 179 -17.88 24.34 -11.65
C THR A 179 -18.72 24.13 -10.37
N SER A 180 -19.29 22.93 -10.15
CA SER A 180 -20.07 22.66 -8.95
C SER A 180 -19.17 22.34 -7.75
N VAL A 181 -19.33 23.06 -6.65
CA VAL A 181 -18.67 22.76 -5.39
C VAL A 181 -19.27 21.46 -4.84
N LEU A 182 -18.43 20.44 -4.61
CA LEU A 182 -18.84 19.18 -4.02
C LEU A 182 -19.42 19.42 -2.61
N THR A 183 -20.50 18.72 -2.28
CA THR A 183 -20.99 18.67 -0.90
C THR A 183 -19.97 17.96 0.01
N ASP A 184 -20.07 18.14 1.33
CA ASP A 184 -19.17 17.48 2.30
C ASP A 184 -19.20 15.96 2.15
N ASP A 185 -20.38 15.37 1.94
CA ASP A 185 -20.53 13.93 1.72
C ASP A 185 -19.84 13.47 0.42
N GLN A 186 -19.98 14.24 -0.65
CA GLN A 186 -19.30 13.94 -1.91
C GLN A 186 -17.78 14.08 -1.79
N GLN A 187 -17.30 15.07 -1.03
CA GLN A 187 -15.89 15.21 -0.74
C GLN A 187 -15.38 14.05 0.12
N MET A 188 -16.14 13.67 1.15
CA MET A 188 -15.83 12.54 2.01
C MET A 188 -15.70 11.26 1.17
N LEU A 189 -16.66 10.94 0.34
CA LEU A 189 -16.63 9.76 -0.53
C LEU A 189 -15.46 9.81 -1.52
N LYS A 190 -15.25 10.96 -2.14
CA LYS A 190 -14.17 11.14 -3.12
C LYS A 190 -12.78 10.90 -2.53
N PHE A 191 -12.55 11.36 -1.31
CA PHE A 191 -11.23 11.31 -0.68
C PHE A 191 -11.15 10.32 0.49
N PHE A 192 -12.13 9.42 0.63
CA PHE A 192 -12.19 8.47 1.74
C PHE A 192 -10.87 7.73 1.89
N PHE A 193 -10.40 7.08 0.84
CA PHE A 193 -9.19 6.26 0.86
C PHE A 193 -7.87 7.05 0.88
N SER A 194 -7.91 8.37 0.85
CA SER A 194 -6.73 9.21 1.11
C SER A 194 -6.47 9.46 2.60
N LYS A 195 -7.43 9.14 3.46
CA LYS A 195 -7.37 9.30 4.92
C LYS A 195 -8.32 8.38 5.67
N GLY A 196 -8.56 7.20 5.13
CA GLY A 196 -9.45 6.22 5.72
C GLY A 196 -9.30 4.84 5.13
N LEU A 197 -9.87 3.86 5.82
CA LEU A 197 -9.89 2.45 5.43
C LEU A 197 -11.27 1.88 5.75
N ASP A 198 -11.83 1.12 4.82
CA ASP A 198 -13.12 0.48 5.03
C ASP A 198 -13.04 -0.69 6.05
N ALA A 199 -14.20 -1.16 6.51
CA ALA A 199 -14.29 -2.21 7.52
C ALA A 199 -13.93 -3.62 7.03
N TYR A 200 -13.75 -3.81 5.73
CA TYR A 200 -13.49 -5.12 5.13
C TYR A 200 -11.99 -5.40 4.96
N ARG A 201 -11.20 -5.07 5.99
CA ARG A 201 -9.74 -5.22 5.96
C ARG A 201 -9.24 -6.00 7.16
N LEU A 202 -8.36 -6.95 6.90
CA LEU A 202 -7.53 -7.58 7.93
C LEU A 202 -6.07 -7.26 7.66
N ILE A 203 -5.47 -6.48 8.55
CA ILE A 203 -4.05 -6.14 8.46
C ILE A 203 -3.23 -7.36 8.88
N VAL A 204 -2.27 -7.75 8.05
CA VAL A 204 -1.38 -8.88 8.29
C VAL A 204 0.02 -8.40 8.66
N ASN A 205 0.52 -7.37 7.99
CA ASN A 205 1.83 -6.78 8.31
C ASN A 205 1.90 -5.28 7.94
N ASP A 206 2.92 -4.61 8.47
CA ASP A 206 3.20 -3.18 8.25
C ASP A 206 4.62 -2.92 7.73
N GLU A 207 5.25 -3.95 7.13
CA GLU A 207 6.55 -3.87 6.49
C GLU A 207 6.61 -4.77 5.26
N TYR A 208 7.62 -4.62 4.41
CA TYR A 208 7.83 -5.45 3.23
C TYR A 208 9.29 -5.90 3.08
N GLY A 209 9.49 -6.96 2.31
CA GLY A 209 10.81 -7.49 1.98
C GLY A 209 11.59 -7.92 3.22
N LYS A 210 12.92 -7.88 3.14
CA LYS A 210 13.82 -8.30 4.23
C LYS A 210 13.69 -7.54 5.54
N TRP A 211 12.96 -6.43 5.53
CA TRP A 211 12.72 -5.63 6.72
C TRP A 211 11.57 -6.16 7.58
N ALA A 212 10.72 -7.01 7.01
CA ALA A 212 9.71 -7.68 7.77
C ALA A 212 10.35 -8.75 8.66
N PRO A 213 10.09 -8.77 9.97
CA PRO A 213 10.58 -9.82 10.84
C PRO A 213 9.84 -11.13 10.53
N LEU A 214 10.57 -12.12 10.01
CA LEU A 214 10.00 -13.44 9.75
C LEU A 214 10.25 -14.38 10.92
N TYR A 215 9.23 -15.13 11.28
CA TYR A 215 9.31 -16.09 12.33
C TYR A 215 8.57 -17.39 11.95
N PRO A 216 9.21 -18.58 12.08
CA PRO A 216 10.61 -18.80 12.46
C PRO A 216 11.60 -18.24 11.44
N ALA A 217 12.85 -18.04 11.87
CA ALA A 217 13.91 -17.58 10.99
C ALA A 217 14.09 -18.55 9.81
N LYS A 218 14.36 -18.00 8.63
CA LYS A 218 14.59 -18.77 7.41
C LYS A 218 15.90 -19.57 7.51
N ILE A 219 15.88 -20.81 7.07
CA ILE A 219 17.01 -21.75 7.15
C ILE A 219 17.56 -22.14 5.78
N TYR A 220 16.85 -21.83 4.71
CA TYR A 220 17.28 -22.14 3.34
C TYR A 220 17.59 -20.84 2.58
N PRO A 221 18.44 -20.91 1.52
CA PRO A 221 18.60 -19.76 0.64
C PRO A 221 17.26 -19.28 0.09
N HIS A 222 16.99 -17.99 0.21
CA HIS A 222 15.71 -17.39 -0.19
C HIS A 222 15.92 -15.96 -0.69
N ASN A 223 14.89 -15.43 -1.33
CA ASN A 223 14.82 -14.04 -1.71
C ASN A 223 14.09 -13.24 -0.62
N ASP A 224 14.68 -12.17 -0.15
CA ASP A 224 14.08 -11.28 0.85
C ASP A 224 13.09 -10.27 0.26
N GLU A 225 12.95 -10.26 -1.07
CA GLU A 225 12.10 -9.34 -1.82
C GLU A 225 10.75 -9.96 -2.23
N VAL A 226 10.30 -10.99 -1.52
CA VAL A 226 8.98 -11.59 -1.76
C VAL A 226 7.88 -10.79 -1.09
N ASP A 227 6.68 -10.95 -1.61
CA ASP A 227 5.46 -10.35 -1.07
C ASP A 227 5.02 -11.09 0.21
N PHE A 228 4.71 -10.34 1.26
CA PHE A 228 4.35 -10.88 2.56
C PHE A 228 2.86 -10.99 2.82
N GLN A 229 1.99 -10.42 2.01
CA GLN A 229 0.53 -10.54 2.22
C GLN A 229 0.05 -12.00 2.10
N MET A 230 0.72 -12.79 1.28
CA MET A 230 0.42 -14.21 1.11
C MET A 230 1.22 -15.10 2.06
N GLY A 231 2.21 -14.56 2.77
CA GLY A 231 3.24 -15.31 3.45
C GLY A 231 4.28 -15.87 2.49
N GLU A 232 5.12 -16.75 2.97
CA GLU A 232 6.20 -17.35 2.20
C GLU A 232 6.12 -18.86 2.18
N ALA A 233 6.35 -19.43 1.01
CA ALA A 233 6.55 -20.86 0.84
C ALA A 233 8.01 -21.14 0.47
N GLU A 234 8.63 -22.06 1.19
CA GLU A 234 10.03 -22.43 0.99
C GLU A 234 10.21 -23.92 0.76
N TRP A 235 11.25 -24.26 0.03
CA TRP A 235 11.75 -25.61 -0.10
C TRP A 235 13.29 -25.59 -0.01
N ARG A 236 13.95 -26.72 -0.11
CA ARG A 236 15.42 -26.81 0.00
C ARG A 236 16.19 -25.96 -1.03
N GLY A 237 15.58 -25.59 -2.13
CA GLY A 237 16.17 -24.74 -3.18
C GLY A 237 15.93 -23.24 -3.00
N GLY A 238 15.18 -22.82 -1.98
CA GLY A 238 14.84 -21.41 -1.72
C GLY A 238 13.34 -21.15 -1.70
N ASN A 239 12.94 -19.94 -2.04
CA ASN A 239 11.52 -19.56 -2.12
C ASN A 239 10.79 -20.28 -3.25
N ILE A 240 9.54 -20.62 -3.00
CA ILE A 240 8.58 -21.00 -4.04
C ILE A 240 7.84 -19.72 -4.41
N LEU A 241 8.16 -19.17 -5.59
CA LEU A 241 7.57 -17.93 -6.07
C LEU A 241 6.13 -18.12 -6.57
N ASN A 242 5.45 -17.01 -6.88
CA ASN A 242 4.11 -17.00 -7.45
C ASN A 242 4.00 -17.97 -8.64
N GLY A 243 2.94 -18.77 -8.65
CA GLY A 243 2.75 -19.84 -9.63
C GLY A 243 3.21 -21.23 -9.16
N GLY A 244 4.11 -21.32 -8.17
CA GLY A 244 4.49 -22.57 -7.52
C GLY A 244 3.57 -23.00 -6.38
N TRP A 245 2.74 -22.08 -5.88
CA TRP A 245 1.75 -22.31 -4.83
C TRP A 245 0.52 -21.44 -5.03
N LYS A 246 -0.54 -21.72 -4.29
CA LYS A 246 -1.79 -20.95 -4.32
C LYS A 246 -2.29 -20.74 -2.91
N CYS A 247 -2.83 -19.56 -2.63
CA CYS A 247 -3.67 -19.32 -1.49
C CYS A 247 -5.13 -19.08 -1.94
N TRP A 248 -6.06 -19.33 -1.05
CA TRP A 248 -7.47 -19.00 -1.19
C TRP A 248 -8.03 -18.64 0.17
N MET A 249 -9.10 -17.87 0.16
CA MET A 249 -9.83 -17.46 1.35
C MET A 249 -11.32 -17.70 1.12
N ASP A 250 -11.97 -18.29 2.12
CA ASP A 250 -13.41 -18.35 2.22
C ASP A 250 -13.82 -17.46 3.39
N VAL A 251 -14.86 -16.64 3.22
CA VAL A 251 -15.26 -15.64 4.21
C VAL A 251 -16.75 -15.74 4.49
N ASP A 252 -17.08 -15.96 5.75
CA ASP A 252 -18.44 -15.87 6.27
C ASP A 252 -18.61 -14.52 7.00
N TYR A 253 -19.71 -13.82 6.75
CA TYR A 253 -20.03 -12.53 7.35
C TYR A 253 -21.19 -12.68 8.33
N GLU A 254 -21.04 -12.11 9.54
CA GLU A 254 -22.08 -12.06 10.57
C GLU A 254 -22.72 -10.67 10.69
#